data_94f616ca0d0e95ec7df94e464698f168
#
_entry.id   94f616ca0d0e95ec7df94e464698f168
#
_cell.length_a   1.000
_cell.length_b   1.000
_cell.length_c   1.000
_cell.angle_alpha   90.00
_cell.angle_beta   90.00
_cell.angle_gamma   90.00
#
_symmetry.space_group_name_H-M   'P 1'
#
loop_
_entity.id
_entity.type
_entity.pdbx_description
1 polymer ?
#
loop_
_entity_poly.entity_id
_entity_poly.type
_entity_poly.pdbx_seq_one_letter_code
_entity_poly.pdbx_strand_id
1 'polypeptide(L)'
;MRKVAIVAALEREVSGLTRNWNRVERQYDGRRFVFLERGEVVVACGGIGLDAARRAAEAVIVLYHPTQLHSVGFAGALIPELHVGDLIAASVVIDARDGSRAFVAGADNQSSLVTYMSVAGVQQKKNLAHAFGAKAVDMEAAAVAAAAVAHGIPFAATKVISDESNFELPEMARFIDPQGRFKTANFALFAALRPWLWRRVVLLAANSRKATRALSEHLELWVQDLSRVSEPVAATSGSHAEGGK
;
A
#
# COMPACT_ATOMS: atom_id res chain seq x y z
N MET A 1 23.30 5.89 0.89
CA MET A 1 22.06 6.39 0.24
C MET A 1 20.87 5.80 0.99
N ARG A 2 19.91 6.63 1.38
CA ARG A 2 18.69 6.19 2.08
C ARG A 2 17.73 5.57 1.05
N LYS A 3 17.59 4.24 1.02
CA LYS A 3 16.57 3.61 0.19
C LYS A 3 15.25 3.50 0.96
N VAL A 4 14.16 3.92 0.33
CA VAL A 4 12.80 3.70 0.85
C VAL A 4 12.14 2.62 0.02
N ALA A 5 11.59 1.61 0.68
CA ALA A 5 10.85 0.54 0.02
C ALA A 5 9.35 0.70 0.20
N ILE A 6 8.62 0.62 -0.89
CA ILE A 6 7.17 0.58 -0.94
C ILE A 6 6.74 -0.87 -1.20
N VAL A 7 5.79 -1.36 -0.41
CA VAL A 7 5.14 -2.66 -0.64
C VAL A 7 3.67 -2.41 -0.98
N ALA A 8 3.26 -2.85 -2.17
CA ALA A 8 1.88 -2.79 -2.66
C ALA A 8 1.38 -4.20 -2.99
N ALA A 9 0.06 -4.40 -2.99
CA ALA A 9 -0.50 -5.68 -3.41
C ALA A 9 -0.43 -5.84 -4.93
N LEU A 10 -0.88 -4.88 -5.69
CA LEU A 10 -1.03 -4.96 -7.14
C LEU A 10 -0.34 -3.80 -7.86
N GLU A 11 0.31 -4.08 -8.99
CA GLU A 11 0.96 -3.05 -9.82
C GLU A 11 -0.02 -1.93 -10.23
N ARG A 12 -1.30 -2.25 -10.44
CA ARG A 12 -2.32 -1.26 -10.82
C ARG A 12 -2.54 -0.18 -9.75
N GLU A 13 -2.29 -0.48 -8.47
CA GLU A 13 -2.47 0.46 -7.35
C GLU A 13 -1.43 1.59 -7.41
N VAL A 14 -0.25 1.27 -7.91
CA VAL A 14 0.90 2.18 -8.01
C VAL A 14 1.26 2.53 -9.45
N SER A 15 0.42 2.15 -10.44
CA SER A 15 0.73 2.29 -11.87
C SER A 15 0.92 3.74 -12.33
N GLY A 16 0.24 4.70 -11.71
CA GLY A 16 0.45 6.13 -11.98
C GLY A 16 1.87 6.55 -11.62
N LEU A 17 2.31 6.22 -10.41
CA LEU A 17 3.65 6.52 -9.92
C LEU A 17 4.75 5.82 -10.74
N THR A 18 4.55 4.54 -11.09
CA THR A 18 5.65 3.66 -11.56
C THR A 18 5.72 3.50 -13.07
N ARG A 19 4.92 4.24 -13.86
CA ARG A 19 4.80 4.08 -15.32
C ARG A 19 6.14 4.08 -16.07
N ASN A 20 7.08 4.93 -15.64
CA ASN A 20 8.38 5.13 -16.29
C ASN A 20 9.54 4.69 -15.39
N TRP A 21 9.28 3.81 -14.40
CA TRP A 21 10.32 3.32 -13.52
C TRP A 21 11.05 2.13 -14.13
N ASN A 22 12.30 1.94 -13.73
CA ASN A 22 13.10 0.79 -14.17
C ASN A 22 12.52 -0.50 -13.57
N ARG A 23 12.23 -1.48 -14.42
CA ARG A 23 11.68 -2.78 -14.02
C ARG A 23 12.81 -3.80 -13.90
N VAL A 24 13.04 -4.32 -12.70
CA VAL A 24 14.11 -5.26 -12.40
C VAL A 24 13.52 -6.55 -11.83
N GLU A 25 13.92 -7.69 -12.37
CA GLU A 25 13.59 -8.99 -11.81
C GLU A 25 14.73 -9.50 -10.93
N ARG A 26 14.40 -9.94 -9.72
CA ARG A 26 15.35 -10.59 -8.80
C ARG A 26 14.74 -11.84 -8.20
N GLN A 27 15.61 -12.76 -7.83
CA GLN A 27 15.20 -14.00 -7.16
C GLN A 27 15.47 -13.91 -5.66
N TYR A 28 14.48 -14.29 -4.86
CA TYR A 28 14.58 -14.42 -3.41
C TYR A 28 13.77 -15.64 -2.96
N ASP A 29 14.35 -16.49 -2.10
CA ASP A 29 13.73 -17.70 -1.54
C ASP A 29 13.07 -18.59 -2.63
N GLY A 30 13.81 -18.86 -3.71
CA GLY A 30 13.34 -19.68 -4.83
C GLY A 30 12.24 -19.07 -5.70
N ARG A 31 11.86 -17.82 -5.48
CA ARG A 31 10.80 -17.10 -6.20
C ARG A 31 11.33 -15.88 -6.92
N ARG A 32 10.74 -15.58 -8.08
CA ARG A 32 11.01 -14.33 -8.80
C ARG A 32 10.09 -13.23 -8.31
N PHE A 33 10.69 -12.06 -8.05
CA PHE A 33 9.99 -10.83 -7.71
C PHE A 33 10.33 -9.76 -8.74
N VAL A 34 9.35 -8.93 -9.04
CA VAL A 34 9.52 -7.74 -9.87
C VAL A 34 9.59 -6.53 -8.95
N PHE A 35 10.65 -5.74 -9.14
CA PHE A 35 10.85 -4.47 -8.45
C PHE A 35 10.81 -3.35 -9.47
N LEU A 36 10.23 -2.23 -9.08
CA LEU A 36 10.18 -0.99 -9.85
C LEU A 36 11.04 0.03 -9.13
N GLU A 37 12.07 0.54 -9.80
CA GLU A 37 13.12 1.35 -9.19
C GLU A 37 13.18 2.74 -9.81
N ARG A 38 13.30 3.78 -8.95
CA ARG A 38 13.58 5.15 -9.35
C ARG A 38 14.32 5.88 -8.23
N GLY A 39 15.57 6.28 -8.48
CA GLY A 39 16.42 6.96 -7.48
C GLY A 39 16.57 6.13 -6.22
N GLU A 40 16.14 6.70 -5.09
CA GLU A 40 16.22 6.06 -3.77
C GLU A 40 14.95 5.26 -3.41
N VAL A 41 13.98 5.17 -4.30
CA VAL A 41 12.72 4.45 -4.04
C VAL A 41 12.65 3.15 -4.83
N VAL A 42 12.24 2.09 -4.16
CA VAL A 42 11.94 0.80 -4.75
C VAL A 42 10.52 0.37 -4.39
N VAL A 43 9.78 -0.13 -5.38
CA VAL A 43 8.42 -0.68 -5.17
C VAL A 43 8.45 -2.18 -5.42
N ALA A 44 7.91 -2.94 -4.47
CA ALA A 44 7.66 -4.37 -4.59
C ALA A 44 6.16 -4.63 -4.62
N CYS A 45 5.67 -5.35 -5.64
CA CYS A 45 4.27 -5.79 -5.72
C CYS A 45 4.18 -7.28 -5.38
N GLY A 46 3.62 -7.57 -4.19
CA GLY A 46 3.65 -8.92 -3.62
C GLY A 46 2.47 -9.81 -4.01
N GLY A 47 1.35 -9.23 -4.36
CA GLY A 47 0.05 -9.89 -4.44
C GLY A 47 -0.83 -9.57 -3.23
N ILE A 48 -2.10 -9.96 -3.31
CA ILE A 48 -3.12 -9.70 -2.29
C ILE A 48 -2.94 -10.66 -1.11
N GLY A 49 -3.07 -10.11 0.10
CA GLY A 49 -3.13 -10.85 1.36
C GLY A 49 -1.81 -10.96 2.11
N LEU A 50 -1.93 -11.30 3.39
CA LEU A 50 -0.85 -11.29 4.38
C LEU A 50 0.41 -12.05 3.94
N ASP A 51 0.26 -13.28 3.43
CA ASP A 51 1.42 -14.10 3.04
C ASP A 51 2.16 -13.55 1.82
N ALA A 52 1.43 -13.00 0.86
CA ALA A 52 1.99 -12.38 -0.33
C ALA A 52 2.75 -11.10 0.05
N ALA A 53 2.14 -10.25 0.87
CA ALA A 53 2.74 -9.02 1.38
C ALA A 53 3.98 -9.28 2.24
N ARG A 54 3.94 -10.29 3.13
CA ARG A 54 5.09 -10.69 3.95
C ARG A 54 6.28 -11.08 3.08
N ARG A 55 6.07 -11.95 2.07
CA ARG A 55 7.14 -12.39 1.17
C ARG A 55 7.73 -11.23 0.37
N ALA A 56 6.92 -10.28 -0.09
CA ALA A 56 7.41 -9.11 -0.80
C ALA A 56 8.21 -8.16 0.11
N ALA A 57 7.75 -7.97 1.34
CA ALA A 57 8.44 -7.19 2.36
C ALA A 57 9.81 -7.79 2.68
N GLU A 58 9.88 -9.10 2.96
CA GLU A 58 11.13 -9.80 3.20
C GLU A 58 12.08 -9.70 2.00
N ALA A 59 11.57 -9.95 0.78
CA ALA A 59 12.39 -9.87 -0.43
C ALA A 59 12.99 -8.46 -0.61
N VAL A 60 12.20 -7.41 -0.46
CA VAL A 60 12.69 -6.03 -0.63
C VAL A 60 13.66 -5.63 0.49
N ILE A 61 13.43 -6.08 1.73
CA ILE A 61 14.32 -5.82 2.85
C ILE A 61 15.69 -6.45 2.61
N VAL A 62 15.73 -7.75 2.27
CA VAL A 62 17.00 -8.49 2.08
C VAL A 62 17.75 -8.04 0.83
N LEU A 63 17.05 -7.73 -0.25
CA LEU A 63 17.72 -7.40 -1.53
C LEU A 63 18.11 -5.92 -1.66
N TYR A 64 17.47 -5.03 -0.92
CA TYR A 64 17.66 -3.57 -1.08
C TYR A 64 18.11 -2.85 0.19
N HIS A 65 18.02 -3.48 1.36
CA HIS A 65 18.40 -2.91 2.66
C HIS A 65 17.80 -1.52 2.89
N PRO A 66 16.46 -1.36 2.79
CA PRO A 66 15.83 -0.06 2.91
C PRO A 66 15.95 0.49 4.33
N THR A 67 15.99 1.82 4.45
CA THR A 67 15.97 2.54 5.73
C THR A 67 14.55 2.82 6.23
N GLN A 68 13.54 2.60 5.39
CA GLN A 68 12.13 2.74 5.71
C GLN A 68 11.30 1.79 4.84
N LEU A 69 10.26 1.20 5.43
CA LEU A 69 9.29 0.35 4.73
C LEU A 69 7.91 1.00 4.77
N HIS A 70 7.25 1.10 3.61
CA HIS A 70 5.96 1.75 3.47
C HIS A 70 4.95 0.80 2.81
N SER A 71 3.89 0.42 3.55
CA SER A 71 2.75 -0.31 2.97
C SER A 71 1.80 0.67 2.30
N VAL A 72 1.57 0.49 0.99
CA VAL A 72 0.61 1.31 0.24
C VAL A 72 -0.43 0.42 -0.45
N GLY A 73 -1.55 1.00 -0.88
CA GLY A 73 -2.58 0.29 -1.64
C GLY A 73 -3.99 0.66 -1.23
N PHE A 74 -4.94 -0.21 -1.58
CA PHE A 74 -6.36 0.01 -1.33
C PHE A 74 -6.77 -0.44 0.08
N ALA A 75 -7.84 0.20 0.57
CA ALA A 75 -8.54 -0.21 1.79
C ALA A 75 -10.06 0.00 1.62
N GLY A 76 -10.84 -0.81 2.32
CA GLY A 76 -12.27 -0.57 2.49
C GLY A 76 -12.54 0.34 3.68
N ALA A 77 -13.46 1.29 3.56
CA ALA A 77 -13.92 2.10 4.68
C ALA A 77 -14.70 1.27 5.69
N LEU A 78 -14.47 1.50 6.99
CA LEU A 78 -15.23 0.90 8.09
C LEU A 78 -16.22 1.88 8.71
N ILE A 79 -16.01 3.17 8.49
CA ILE A 79 -16.86 4.26 8.98
C ILE A 79 -17.51 5.01 7.81
N PRO A 80 -18.70 5.58 7.99
CA PRO A 80 -19.45 6.23 6.90
C PRO A 80 -18.84 7.54 6.42
N GLU A 81 -17.97 8.18 7.21
CA GLU A 81 -17.30 9.44 6.89
C GLU A 81 -16.21 9.30 5.85
N LEU A 82 -15.75 8.08 5.57
CA LEU A 82 -14.70 7.81 4.58
C LEU A 82 -15.30 7.44 3.24
N HIS A 83 -14.89 8.18 2.21
CA HIS A 83 -15.36 8.02 0.84
C HIS A 83 -14.28 7.52 -0.09
N VAL A 84 -14.70 6.94 -1.22
CA VAL A 84 -13.76 6.48 -2.26
C VAL A 84 -12.82 7.61 -2.69
N GLY A 85 -11.53 7.34 -2.64
CA GLY A 85 -10.46 8.30 -2.96
C GLY A 85 -9.87 9.01 -1.75
N ASP A 86 -10.48 8.89 -0.55
CA ASP A 86 -9.89 9.43 0.67
C ASP A 86 -8.62 8.65 1.04
N LEU A 87 -7.61 9.39 1.50
CA LEU A 87 -6.34 8.82 1.93
C LEU A 87 -6.31 8.66 3.44
N ILE A 88 -5.76 7.53 3.88
CA ILE A 88 -5.52 7.23 5.28
C ILE A 88 -4.03 6.97 5.48
N ALA A 89 -3.35 7.89 6.17
CA ALA A 89 -2.06 7.61 6.77
C ALA A 89 -2.32 6.98 8.15
N ALA A 90 -2.05 5.69 8.27
CA ALA A 90 -2.35 4.97 9.51
C ALA A 90 -1.38 5.37 10.63
N SER A 91 -1.90 5.69 11.81
CA SER A 91 -1.10 5.86 13.04
C SER A 91 -0.88 4.54 13.76
N VAL A 92 -1.78 3.58 13.56
CA VAL A 92 -1.67 2.21 14.06
C VAL A 92 -2.23 1.22 13.04
N VAL A 93 -1.52 0.13 12.84
CA VAL A 93 -1.96 -1.03 12.07
C VAL A 93 -2.23 -2.19 13.03
N ILE A 94 -3.41 -2.79 12.91
CA ILE A 94 -3.90 -3.86 13.79
C ILE A 94 -4.03 -5.14 12.98
N ASP A 95 -3.46 -6.24 13.43
CA ASP A 95 -3.69 -7.57 12.85
C ASP A 95 -4.97 -8.16 13.46
N ALA A 96 -5.99 -8.42 12.63
CA ALA A 96 -7.25 -8.98 13.11
C ALA A 96 -7.16 -10.43 13.59
N ARG A 97 -6.05 -11.13 13.31
CA ARG A 97 -5.86 -12.54 13.71
C ARG A 97 -5.58 -12.70 15.21
N ASP A 98 -4.81 -11.76 15.76
CA ASP A 98 -4.31 -11.85 17.15
C ASP A 98 -4.45 -10.54 17.94
N GLY A 99 -4.91 -9.45 17.27
CA GLY A 99 -5.04 -8.14 17.88
C GLY A 99 -3.73 -7.37 18.05
N SER A 100 -2.60 -7.90 17.54
CA SER A 100 -1.31 -7.23 17.61
C SER A 100 -1.35 -5.87 16.91
N ARG A 101 -0.56 -4.90 17.43
CA ARG A 101 -0.57 -3.50 16.99
C ARG A 101 0.82 -3.03 16.64
N ALA A 102 0.98 -2.46 15.45
CA ALA A 102 2.18 -1.77 15.03
C ALA A 102 1.91 -0.27 14.95
N PHE A 103 2.63 0.51 15.75
CA PHE A 103 2.51 1.98 15.76
C PHE A 103 3.45 2.61 14.75
N VAL A 104 2.96 3.62 14.06
CA VAL A 104 3.74 4.40 13.09
C VAL A 104 4.35 5.61 13.81
N ALA A 105 5.68 5.70 13.81
CA ALA A 105 6.39 6.79 14.48
C ALA A 105 6.09 8.14 13.81
N GLY A 106 5.81 9.18 14.61
CA GLY A 106 5.57 10.53 14.12
C GLY A 106 4.23 10.76 13.43
N ALA A 107 3.33 9.77 13.43
CA ALA A 107 1.99 9.95 12.91
C ALA A 107 1.11 10.68 13.93
N ASP A 108 0.57 11.84 13.52
CA ASP A 108 -0.48 12.53 14.27
C ASP A 108 -1.77 11.71 14.22
N ASN A 109 -2.10 11.23 15.35
CA ASN A 109 -3.16 10.42 15.83
C ASN A 109 -4.49 10.29 15.10
N GLN A 110 -5.01 9.08 15.23
CA GLN A 110 -6.39 8.60 15.15
C GLN A 110 -6.80 7.88 13.86
N SER A 111 -5.86 7.54 12.98
CA SER A 111 -6.21 6.71 11.82
C SER A 111 -5.77 5.27 12.05
N SER A 112 -6.69 4.46 12.61
CA SER A 112 -6.46 3.03 12.80
C SER A 112 -6.85 2.23 11.56
N LEU A 113 -5.94 1.37 11.11
CA LEU A 113 -6.11 0.44 10.00
C LEU A 113 -6.12 -0.98 10.56
N VAL A 114 -7.12 -1.79 10.24
CA VAL A 114 -7.12 -3.21 10.58
C VAL A 114 -6.83 -4.04 9.34
N THR A 115 -5.90 -4.99 9.46
CA THR A 115 -5.61 -5.96 8.39
C THR A 115 -6.41 -7.23 8.64
N TYR A 116 -7.22 -7.61 7.66
CA TYR A 116 -8.07 -8.80 7.71
C TYR A 116 -7.69 -9.79 6.60
N MET A 117 -7.88 -11.08 6.85
CA MET A 117 -7.39 -12.16 5.97
C MET A 117 -8.17 -12.33 4.66
N SER A 118 -9.30 -11.68 4.48
CA SER A 118 -10.14 -11.80 3.29
C SER A 118 -10.85 -10.49 2.96
N VAL A 119 -11.44 -10.45 1.76
CA VAL A 119 -12.28 -9.31 1.35
C VAL A 119 -13.46 -9.17 2.31
N ALA A 120 -13.59 -8.01 2.96
CA ALA A 120 -14.63 -7.74 3.95
C ALA A 120 -15.92 -7.23 3.28
N GLY A 121 -17.01 -7.99 3.39
CA GLY A 121 -18.35 -7.52 3.03
C GLY A 121 -18.92 -6.59 4.10
N VAL A 122 -20.10 -6.00 3.84
CA VAL A 122 -20.72 -4.97 4.72
C VAL A 122 -20.83 -5.43 6.17
N GLN A 123 -21.30 -6.65 6.42
CA GLN A 123 -21.43 -7.15 7.78
C GLN A 123 -20.07 -7.34 8.46
N GLN A 124 -19.08 -7.84 7.72
CA GLN A 124 -17.73 -8.01 8.24
C GLN A 124 -17.07 -6.66 8.55
N LYS A 125 -17.27 -5.64 7.71
CA LYS A 125 -16.82 -4.27 7.98
C LYS A 125 -17.38 -3.73 9.29
N LYS A 126 -18.67 -3.91 9.54
CA LYS A 126 -19.31 -3.51 10.83
C LYS A 126 -18.69 -4.22 12.03
N ASN A 127 -18.45 -5.53 11.89
CA ASN A 127 -17.83 -6.33 12.95
C ASN A 127 -16.41 -5.85 13.25
N LEU A 128 -15.60 -5.59 12.22
CA LEU A 128 -14.23 -5.08 12.37
C LEU A 128 -14.18 -3.67 12.96
N ALA A 129 -15.09 -2.78 12.54
CA ALA A 129 -15.21 -1.44 13.15
C ALA A 129 -15.51 -1.54 14.64
N HIS A 130 -16.46 -2.39 15.03
CA HIS A 130 -16.85 -2.55 16.42
C HIS A 130 -15.76 -3.22 17.27
N ALA A 131 -15.10 -4.27 16.75
CA ALA A 131 -14.12 -5.05 17.49
C ALA A 131 -12.80 -4.28 17.70
N PHE A 132 -12.36 -3.50 16.73
CA PHE A 132 -11.04 -2.88 16.73
C PHE A 132 -11.06 -1.35 16.82
N GLY A 133 -12.22 -0.69 16.67
CA GLY A 133 -12.33 0.76 16.56
C GLY A 133 -11.60 1.32 15.34
N ALA A 134 -11.39 0.48 14.32
CA ALA A 134 -10.61 0.84 13.15
C ALA A 134 -11.47 1.64 12.15
N LYS A 135 -10.82 2.57 11.41
CA LYS A 135 -11.48 3.39 10.39
C LYS A 135 -11.50 2.76 9.01
N ALA A 136 -10.51 1.90 8.73
CA ALA A 136 -10.38 1.21 7.44
C ALA A 136 -9.86 -0.22 7.61
N VAL A 137 -10.06 -1.05 6.60
CA VAL A 137 -9.60 -2.43 6.52
C VAL A 137 -8.81 -2.67 5.24
N ASP A 138 -7.67 -3.35 5.38
CA ASP A 138 -6.88 -3.87 4.26
C ASP A 138 -6.59 -5.37 4.41
N MET A 139 -5.70 -5.92 3.59
CA MET A 139 -5.32 -7.33 3.65
C MET A 139 -3.80 -7.54 3.80
N GLU A 140 -2.99 -6.49 3.93
CA GLU A 140 -1.52 -6.55 3.78
C GLU A 140 -0.73 -5.85 4.87
N ALA A 141 -1.19 -4.70 5.37
CA ALA A 141 -0.38 -3.77 6.15
C ALA A 141 0.24 -4.39 7.40
N ALA A 142 -0.49 -5.24 8.12
CA ALA A 142 0.04 -5.90 9.31
C ALA A 142 1.23 -6.83 9.00
N ALA A 143 1.20 -7.52 7.85
CA ALA A 143 2.32 -8.38 7.45
C ALA A 143 3.57 -7.57 7.07
N VAL A 144 3.39 -6.41 6.42
CA VAL A 144 4.48 -5.49 6.10
C VAL A 144 5.05 -4.87 7.38
N ALA A 145 4.18 -4.46 8.31
CA ALA A 145 4.57 -3.93 9.61
C ALA A 145 5.37 -4.96 10.44
N ALA A 146 4.90 -6.20 10.48
CA ALA A 146 5.59 -7.29 11.18
C ALA A 146 7.00 -7.54 10.62
N ALA A 147 7.16 -7.54 9.29
CA ALA A 147 8.47 -7.65 8.64
C ALA A 147 9.38 -6.46 9.01
N ALA A 148 8.85 -5.23 8.98
CA ALA A 148 9.61 -4.04 9.37
C ALA A 148 10.09 -4.12 10.82
N VAL A 149 9.21 -4.49 11.74
CA VAL A 149 9.54 -4.65 13.17
C VAL A 149 10.60 -5.73 13.37
N ALA A 150 10.49 -6.89 12.72
CA ALA A 150 11.45 -7.98 12.81
C ALA A 150 12.88 -7.58 12.37
N HIS A 151 12.98 -6.64 11.44
CA HIS A 151 14.26 -6.11 10.92
C HIS A 151 14.67 -4.76 11.53
N GLY A 152 13.93 -4.21 12.49
CA GLY A 152 14.22 -2.92 13.11
C GLY A 152 14.12 -1.73 12.14
N ILE A 153 13.29 -1.82 11.12
CA ILE A 153 13.13 -0.81 10.08
C ILE A 153 11.90 0.06 10.41
N PRO A 154 12.01 1.41 10.34
CA PRO A 154 10.85 2.30 10.43
C PRO A 154 9.77 1.94 9.42
N PHE A 155 8.51 1.92 9.89
CA PHE A 155 7.34 1.53 9.11
C PHE A 155 6.36 2.69 8.95
N ALA A 156 5.72 2.74 7.79
CA ALA A 156 4.58 3.60 7.51
C ALA A 156 3.51 2.84 6.72
N ALA A 157 2.26 3.28 6.80
CA ALA A 157 1.18 2.75 5.98
C ALA A 157 0.28 3.87 5.48
N THR A 158 0.11 3.97 4.15
CA THR A 158 -0.83 4.88 3.50
C THR A 158 -1.76 4.08 2.60
N LYS A 159 -3.04 4.18 2.87
CA LYS A 159 -4.08 3.50 2.09
C LYS A 159 -5.05 4.51 1.51
N VAL A 160 -5.63 4.15 0.36
CA VAL A 160 -6.71 4.91 -0.26
C VAL A 160 -7.99 4.08 -0.21
N ILE A 161 -9.10 4.72 0.11
CA ILE A 161 -10.40 4.05 0.16
C ILE A 161 -10.85 3.69 -1.26
N SER A 162 -11.06 2.39 -1.48
CA SER A 162 -11.56 1.81 -2.73
C SER A 162 -13.06 1.50 -2.70
N ASP A 163 -13.61 1.34 -1.50
CA ASP A 163 -15.01 0.99 -1.29
C ASP A 163 -15.52 1.47 0.08
N GLU A 164 -16.69 2.05 0.09
CA GLU A 164 -17.32 2.62 1.28
C GLU A 164 -17.84 1.53 2.23
N SER A 165 -18.16 1.92 3.46
CA SER A 165 -18.58 0.99 4.54
C SER A 165 -19.84 0.19 4.21
N ASN A 166 -20.74 0.75 3.39
CA ASN A 166 -21.99 0.14 2.94
C ASN A 166 -21.92 -0.49 1.54
N PHE A 167 -20.75 -0.47 0.89
CA PHE A 167 -20.60 -1.03 -0.46
C PHE A 167 -20.49 -2.55 -0.40
N GLU A 168 -21.45 -3.23 -1.05
CA GLU A 168 -21.44 -4.69 -1.15
C GLU A 168 -20.52 -5.12 -2.29
N LEU A 169 -19.37 -5.66 -1.93
CA LEU A 169 -18.40 -6.19 -2.88
C LEU A 169 -18.94 -7.47 -3.55
N PRO A 170 -18.79 -7.63 -4.88
CA PRO A 170 -19.01 -8.92 -5.51
C PRO A 170 -18.12 -10.00 -4.86
N GLU A 171 -18.46 -11.27 -5.03
CA GLU A 171 -17.71 -12.43 -4.48
C GLU A 171 -16.26 -12.50 -5.01
N MET A 172 -15.44 -11.51 -4.68
CA MET A 172 -14.08 -11.35 -5.21
C MET A 172 -13.07 -12.31 -4.59
N ALA A 173 -13.27 -12.68 -3.33
CA ALA A 173 -12.33 -13.52 -2.58
C ALA A 173 -12.02 -14.84 -3.29
N ARG A 174 -13.01 -15.46 -3.94
CA ARG A 174 -12.86 -16.70 -4.71
C ARG A 174 -11.96 -16.60 -5.94
N PHE A 175 -11.64 -15.38 -6.39
CA PHE A 175 -10.79 -15.13 -7.55
C PHE A 175 -9.36 -14.73 -7.17
N ILE A 176 -9.01 -14.79 -5.90
CA ILE A 176 -7.65 -14.61 -5.40
C ILE A 176 -7.04 -16.01 -5.23
N ASP A 177 -5.91 -16.27 -5.89
CA ASP A 177 -5.22 -17.55 -5.75
C ASP A 177 -4.34 -17.57 -4.48
N PRO A 178 -3.82 -18.74 -4.06
CA PRO A 178 -2.95 -18.86 -2.87
C PRO A 178 -1.64 -18.04 -2.97
N GLN A 179 -1.28 -17.58 -4.17
CA GLN A 179 -0.14 -16.70 -4.39
C GLN A 179 -0.52 -15.21 -4.31
N GLY A 180 -1.78 -14.88 -4.02
CA GLY A 180 -2.29 -13.50 -3.92
C GLY A 180 -2.58 -12.86 -5.28
N ARG A 181 -2.62 -13.63 -6.40
CA ARG A 181 -2.91 -13.08 -7.73
C ARG A 181 -4.41 -13.08 -7.97
N PHE A 182 -4.91 -11.95 -8.47
CA PHE A 182 -6.32 -11.83 -8.84
C PHE A 182 -6.56 -12.39 -10.24
N LYS A 183 -7.42 -13.40 -10.35
CA LYS A 183 -7.80 -14.05 -11.63
C LYS A 183 -8.81 -13.21 -12.39
N THR A 184 -8.35 -12.11 -12.98
CA THR A 184 -9.19 -11.10 -13.65
C THR A 184 -10.08 -11.70 -14.75
N ALA A 185 -9.54 -12.58 -15.59
CA ALA A 185 -10.30 -13.21 -16.67
C ALA A 185 -11.46 -14.08 -16.12
N ASN A 186 -11.20 -14.85 -15.06
CA ASN A 186 -12.23 -15.69 -14.43
C ASN A 186 -13.32 -14.83 -13.77
N PHE A 187 -12.92 -13.73 -13.12
CA PHE A 187 -13.88 -12.79 -12.54
C PHE A 187 -14.71 -12.09 -13.63
N ALA A 188 -14.08 -11.67 -14.73
CA ALA A 188 -14.78 -11.04 -15.85
C ALA A 188 -15.82 -11.99 -16.48
N LEU A 189 -15.46 -13.26 -16.70
CA LEU A 189 -16.39 -14.28 -17.20
C LEU A 189 -17.53 -14.54 -16.20
N PHE A 190 -17.21 -14.66 -14.91
CA PHE A 190 -18.21 -14.82 -13.85
C PHE A 190 -19.20 -13.65 -13.83
N ALA A 191 -18.71 -12.40 -13.95
CA ALA A 191 -19.54 -11.21 -13.98
C ALA A 191 -20.36 -11.10 -15.28
N ALA A 192 -19.80 -11.45 -16.43
CA ALA A 192 -20.47 -11.41 -17.73
C ALA A 192 -21.74 -12.28 -17.75
N LEU A 193 -21.70 -13.44 -17.10
CA LEU A 193 -22.83 -14.36 -16.99
C LEU A 193 -23.89 -13.94 -15.95
N ARG A 194 -23.72 -12.77 -15.27
CA ARG A 194 -24.59 -12.32 -14.17
C ARG A 194 -24.97 -10.85 -14.33
N PRO A 195 -26.00 -10.52 -15.14
CA PRO A 195 -26.38 -9.12 -15.43
C PRO A 195 -26.68 -8.31 -14.15
N TRP A 196 -27.18 -8.93 -13.10
CA TRP A 196 -27.46 -8.27 -11.82
C TRP A 196 -26.21 -7.77 -11.08
N LEU A 197 -25.01 -8.27 -11.42
CA LEU A 197 -23.74 -7.82 -10.87
C LEU A 197 -23.13 -6.65 -11.67
N TRP A 198 -23.55 -6.41 -12.89
CA TRP A 198 -22.89 -5.44 -13.78
C TRP A 198 -22.79 -4.05 -13.17
N ARG A 199 -23.88 -3.57 -12.57
CA ARG A 199 -23.84 -2.26 -11.90
C ARG A 199 -22.77 -2.20 -10.81
N ARG A 200 -22.67 -3.23 -9.98
CA ARG A 200 -21.66 -3.31 -8.90
C ARG A 200 -20.24 -3.41 -9.45
N VAL A 201 -20.04 -4.18 -10.50
CA VAL A 201 -18.72 -4.35 -11.14
C VAL A 201 -18.27 -3.05 -11.82
N VAL A 202 -19.17 -2.34 -12.49
CA VAL A 202 -18.87 -1.04 -13.11
C VAL A 202 -18.53 -0.01 -12.04
N LEU A 203 -19.30 0.05 -10.96
CA LEU A 203 -19.01 0.94 -9.82
C LEU A 203 -17.66 0.59 -9.17
N LEU A 204 -17.38 -0.69 -8.94
CA LEU A 204 -16.10 -1.13 -8.39
C LEU A 204 -14.92 -0.71 -9.30
N ALA A 205 -15.08 -0.85 -10.61
CA ALA A 205 -14.06 -0.41 -11.58
C ALA A 205 -13.86 1.12 -11.56
N ALA A 206 -14.94 1.89 -11.46
CA ALA A 206 -14.87 3.35 -11.34
C ALA A 206 -14.21 3.78 -10.03
N ASN A 207 -14.62 3.17 -8.92
CA ASN A 207 -14.05 3.40 -7.60
C ASN A 207 -12.55 3.07 -7.57
N SER A 208 -12.15 1.91 -8.12
CA SER A 208 -10.74 1.52 -8.20
C SER A 208 -9.91 2.53 -9.02
N ARG A 209 -10.46 3.07 -10.12
CA ARG A 209 -9.77 4.11 -10.91
C ARG A 209 -9.60 5.40 -10.12
N LYS A 210 -10.67 5.85 -9.42
CA LYS A 210 -10.61 7.04 -8.57
C LYS A 210 -9.58 6.87 -7.46
N ALA A 211 -9.59 5.73 -6.79
CA ALA A 211 -8.63 5.38 -5.74
C ALA A 211 -7.19 5.34 -6.27
N THR A 212 -6.94 4.65 -7.40
CA THR A 212 -5.59 4.62 -8.03
C THR A 212 -5.08 6.02 -8.33
N ARG A 213 -5.94 6.90 -8.86
CA ARG A 213 -5.54 8.28 -9.18
C ARG A 213 -5.15 9.06 -7.92
N ALA A 214 -5.99 9.04 -6.88
CA ALA A 214 -5.72 9.74 -5.63
C ALA A 214 -4.43 9.23 -4.95
N LEU A 215 -4.23 7.90 -4.93
CA LEU A 215 -3.01 7.31 -4.37
C LEU A 215 -1.77 7.70 -5.19
N SER A 216 -1.86 7.68 -6.52
CA SER A 216 -0.73 8.04 -7.39
C SER A 216 -0.32 9.50 -7.22
N GLU A 217 -1.28 10.43 -7.20
CA GLU A 217 -1.04 11.85 -6.98
C GLU A 217 -0.33 12.08 -5.62
N HIS A 218 -0.80 11.42 -4.57
CA HIS A 218 -0.18 11.51 -3.25
C HIS A 218 1.26 10.95 -3.22
N LEU A 219 1.46 9.77 -3.79
CA LEU A 219 2.78 9.12 -3.80
C LEU A 219 3.78 9.86 -4.68
N GLU A 220 3.35 10.49 -5.78
CA GLU A 220 4.22 11.31 -6.62
C GLU A 220 4.77 12.52 -5.84
N LEU A 221 3.91 13.22 -5.10
CA LEU A 221 4.32 14.33 -4.25
C LEU A 221 5.29 13.86 -3.15
N TRP A 222 4.96 12.77 -2.49
CA TRP A 222 5.80 12.20 -1.44
C TRP A 222 7.19 11.78 -1.95
N VAL A 223 7.28 11.13 -3.13
CA VAL A 223 8.56 10.75 -3.75
C VAL A 223 9.37 11.98 -4.16
N GLN A 224 8.72 13.04 -4.66
CA GLN A 224 9.40 14.30 -4.99
C GLN A 224 10.00 14.95 -3.73
N ASP A 225 9.28 14.96 -2.62
CA ASP A 225 9.78 15.52 -1.36
C ASP A 225 10.97 14.73 -0.81
N LEU A 226 10.94 13.38 -0.91
CA LEU A 226 12.10 12.56 -0.56
C LEU A 226 13.33 12.91 -1.39
N SER A 227 13.17 13.15 -2.68
CA SER A 227 14.28 13.51 -3.58
C SER A 227 14.89 14.87 -3.23
N ARG A 228 14.08 15.84 -2.82
CA ARG A 228 14.54 17.18 -2.40
C ARG A 228 15.35 17.15 -1.09
N VAL A 229 14.94 16.31 -0.15
CA VAL A 229 15.64 16.16 1.15
C VAL A 229 16.99 15.46 0.98
N SER A 230 17.15 14.65 -0.07
CA SER A 230 18.38 13.89 -0.36
C SER A 230 19.44 14.70 -1.13
N GLU A 231 19.11 15.86 -1.69
CA GLU A 231 20.10 16.73 -2.32
C GLU A 231 20.94 17.44 -1.25
N PRO A 232 22.29 17.26 -1.24
CA PRO A 232 23.14 18.02 -0.33
C PRO A 232 23.00 19.51 -0.65
N VAL A 233 22.72 20.32 0.38
CA VAL A 233 22.77 21.78 0.27
C VAL A 233 24.15 22.15 -0.29
N ALA A 234 24.17 22.62 -1.53
CA ALA A 234 25.41 23.09 -2.18
C ALA A 234 26.03 24.18 -1.26
N ALA A 235 27.19 23.85 -0.70
CA ALA A 235 27.95 24.79 0.10
C ALA A 235 28.24 26.05 -0.76
N THR A 236 27.59 27.14 -0.43
CA THR A 236 27.92 28.45 -0.97
C THR A 236 29.33 28.76 -0.53
N SER A 237 30.31 28.51 -1.41
CA SER A 237 31.66 28.98 -1.25
C SER A 237 31.64 30.49 -1.35
N GLY A 238 31.52 31.16 -0.20
CA GLY A 238 31.79 32.58 -0.06
C GLY A 238 33.28 32.83 -0.34
N SER A 239 33.59 33.33 -1.52
CA SER A 239 34.90 33.87 -1.82
C SER A 239 35.07 35.13 -1.02
N HIS A 240 35.78 35.07 0.12
CA HIS A 240 36.44 36.24 0.69
C HIS A 240 37.62 36.57 -0.21
N ALA A 241 37.45 37.56 -1.08
CA ALA A 241 38.55 38.26 -1.69
C ALA A 241 39.13 39.20 -0.62
N GLU A 242 40.26 38.81 -0.04
CA GLU A 242 41.17 39.76 0.63
C GLU A 242 41.79 40.64 -0.43
N GLY A 243 41.34 41.88 -0.46
CA GLY A 243 42.02 42.99 -1.14
C GLY A 243 43.00 43.65 -0.17
N GLY A 244 44.30 43.36 -0.37
CA GLY A 244 45.33 44.03 0.37
C GLY A 244 45.52 45.52 -0.03
N LYS A 245 45.74 46.34 0.96
CA LYS A 245 46.83 47.35 1.07
C LYS A 245 46.79 47.87 2.47
#